data_456e9833d5847575b1eb4dae7e5d3f75
#
_entry.id   456e9833d5847575b1eb4dae7e5d3f75
#
_cell.length_a   1.000
_cell.length_b   1.000
_cell.length_c   1.000
_cell.angle_alpha   90.00
_cell.angle_beta   90.00
_cell.angle_gamma   90.00
#
_symmetry.space_group_name_H-M   'P 1'
#
loop_
_entity.id
_entity.type
_entity.pdbx_description
1 polymer ?
#
loop_
_entity_poly.entity_id
_entity_poly.type
_entity_poly.pdbx_seq_one_letter_code
_entity_poly.pdbx_strand_id
1 'polypeptide(L)'
;NAKAESVNMILEYADKKERGLVDKVFVTGCLSERYRSDLEKEIPNVDQYFGTTELPQLLKALGADYKHELLGERLTTTPKNYAYLKIAEGCDRPCSFCANPLMRGKHVSQPIEKLVKEAEGLAKNGVKELILIAQDLTYYGLDIYKNINLGDLLESLVKLEVI
;
A
#
# COMPACT_ATOMS: atom_id res chain seq x y z
N ASN A 1 -5.18 21.41 -1.04
CA ASN A 1 -3.88 20.72 -1.20
C ASN A 1 -3.91 19.49 -0.27
N ALA A 2 -3.58 18.32 -0.80
CA ALA A 2 -3.65 17.04 -0.08
C ALA A 2 -2.89 17.02 1.27
N LYS A 3 -1.73 17.68 1.35
CA LYS A 3 -0.99 17.81 2.61
C LYS A 3 -1.80 18.57 3.67
N ALA A 4 -2.38 19.71 3.30
CA ALA A 4 -3.17 20.52 4.23
C ALA A 4 -4.44 19.78 4.69
N GLU A 5 -5.11 19.07 3.79
CA GLU A 5 -6.27 18.23 4.10
C GLU A 5 -5.92 17.11 5.10
N SER A 6 -4.80 16.41 4.86
CA SER A 6 -4.33 15.37 5.78
C SER A 6 -3.97 15.92 7.17
N VAL A 7 -3.28 17.07 7.23
CA VAL A 7 -2.95 17.72 8.52
C VAL A 7 -4.22 18.15 9.25
N ASN A 8 -5.18 18.77 8.55
CA ASN A 8 -6.45 19.15 9.15
C ASN A 8 -7.22 17.95 9.72
N MET A 9 -7.22 16.82 9.02
CA MET A 9 -7.82 15.58 9.51
C MET A 9 -7.13 15.09 10.79
N ILE A 10 -5.80 15.13 10.85
CA ILE A 10 -5.06 14.74 12.06
C ILE A 10 -5.42 15.64 13.24
N LEU A 11 -5.44 16.96 13.02
CA LEU A 11 -5.82 17.93 14.06
C LEU A 11 -7.25 17.73 14.55
N GLU A 12 -8.20 17.46 13.66
CA GLU A 12 -9.59 17.16 14.01
C GLU A 12 -9.69 15.94 14.93
N TYR A 13 -8.98 14.86 14.62
CA TYR A 13 -9.01 13.65 15.46
C TYR A 13 -8.23 13.82 16.77
N ALA A 14 -7.15 14.61 16.77
CA ALA A 14 -6.43 14.98 17.98
C ALA A 14 -7.34 15.77 18.96
N ASP A 15 -8.12 16.74 18.46
CA ASP A 15 -9.15 17.46 19.24
C ASP A 15 -10.24 16.51 19.77
N LYS A 16 -10.74 15.59 18.93
CA LYS A 16 -11.73 14.59 19.37
C LYS A 16 -11.19 13.72 20.50
N LYS A 17 -9.90 13.37 20.48
CA LYS A 17 -9.26 12.63 21.57
C LYS A 17 -9.19 13.46 22.85
N GLU A 18 -8.78 14.72 22.79
CA GLU A 18 -8.78 15.62 23.95
C GLU A 18 -10.16 15.77 24.58
N ARG A 19 -11.19 15.77 23.77
CA ARG A 19 -12.59 15.84 24.20
C ARG A 19 -13.17 14.50 24.68
N GLY A 20 -12.36 13.42 24.68
CA GLY A 20 -12.80 12.09 25.12
C GLY A 20 -13.78 11.40 24.17
N LEU A 21 -13.88 11.83 22.90
CA LEU A 21 -14.75 11.25 21.88
C LEU A 21 -14.12 10.02 21.19
N VAL A 22 -12.82 9.91 21.25
CA VAL A 22 -12.05 8.75 20.78
C VAL A 22 -10.93 8.44 21.78
N ASP A 23 -10.64 7.15 22.00
CA ASP A 23 -9.64 6.72 22.98
C ASP A 23 -8.22 6.87 22.46
N LYS A 24 -8.00 6.54 21.19
CA LYS A 24 -6.68 6.54 20.56
C LYS A 24 -6.73 7.07 19.13
N VAL A 25 -5.65 7.74 18.72
CA VAL A 25 -5.45 8.23 17.36
C VAL A 25 -4.13 7.70 16.83
N PHE A 26 -4.21 6.93 15.76
CA PHE A 26 -3.05 6.43 15.01
C PHE A 26 -3.04 7.05 13.62
N VAL A 27 -1.88 7.52 13.19
CA VAL A 27 -1.70 8.12 11.86
C VAL A 27 -0.77 7.25 11.04
N THR A 28 -1.17 6.92 9.81
CA THR A 28 -0.37 6.11 8.89
C THR A 28 -0.43 6.67 7.47
N GLY A 29 0.58 6.36 6.67
CA GLY A 29 0.61 6.68 5.25
C GLY A 29 1.77 7.58 4.82
N CYS A 30 1.68 8.11 3.59
CA CYS A 30 2.76 8.85 2.95
C CYS A 30 3.16 10.13 3.68
N LEU A 31 2.21 10.81 4.33
CA LEU A 31 2.48 12.04 5.08
C LEU A 31 3.31 11.72 6.33
N SER A 32 2.89 10.72 7.12
CA SER A 32 3.61 10.31 8.32
C SER A 32 4.97 9.69 7.99
N GLU A 33 5.12 8.95 6.88
CA GLU A 33 6.42 8.47 6.43
C GLU A 33 7.41 9.62 6.20
N ARG A 34 6.96 10.64 5.48
CA ARG A 34 7.83 11.74 5.05
C ARG A 34 8.11 12.79 6.12
N TYR A 35 7.14 13.04 7.00
CA TYR A 35 7.17 14.17 7.93
C TYR A 35 6.98 13.74 9.39
N ARG A 36 7.31 12.49 9.74
CA ARG A 36 7.09 11.93 11.07
C ARG A 36 7.64 12.81 12.18
N SER A 37 8.91 13.21 12.09
CA SER A 37 9.57 14.01 13.12
C SER A 37 8.93 15.38 13.33
N ASP A 38 8.40 15.99 12.28
CA ASP A 38 7.71 17.27 12.37
C ASP A 38 6.32 17.09 12.97
N LEU A 39 5.59 16.05 12.51
CA LEU A 39 4.24 15.75 13.01
C LEU A 39 4.25 15.37 14.50
N GLU A 40 5.23 14.58 14.96
CA GLU A 40 5.38 14.20 16.36
C GLU A 40 5.64 15.43 17.25
N LYS A 41 6.37 16.43 16.75
CA LYS A 41 6.64 17.68 17.49
C LYS A 41 5.45 18.63 17.50
N GLU A 42 4.80 18.80 16.34
CA GLU A 42 3.74 19.78 16.16
C GLU A 42 2.37 19.29 16.64
N ILE A 43 2.13 17.97 16.61
CA ILE A 43 0.87 17.35 17.02
C ILE A 43 1.15 16.17 17.96
N PRO A 44 1.60 16.44 19.21
CA PRO A 44 1.99 15.41 20.17
C PRO A 44 0.82 14.59 20.73
N ASN A 45 -0.41 15.02 20.53
CA ASN A 45 -1.63 14.35 21.06
C ASN A 45 -2.04 13.10 20.27
N VAL A 46 -1.35 12.79 19.16
CA VAL A 46 -1.46 11.52 18.43
C VAL A 46 -0.69 10.43 19.21
N ASP A 47 -1.29 9.26 19.38
CA ASP A 47 -0.66 8.16 20.14
C ASP A 47 0.54 7.59 19.41
N GLN A 48 0.45 7.42 18.09
CA GLN A 48 1.59 6.93 17.31
C GLN A 48 1.43 7.26 15.81
N TYR A 49 2.57 7.50 15.18
CA TYR A 49 2.70 7.69 13.73
C TYR A 49 3.39 6.47 13.12
N PHE A 50 2.81 5.95 12.02
CA PHE A 50 3.33 4.82 11.26
C PHE A 50 3.63 5.23 9.83
N GLY A 51 4.69 4.65 9.28
CA GLY A 51 5.04 4.80 7.87
C GLY A 51 4.20 3.91 6.94
N THR A 52 4.53 3.96 5.66
CA THR A 52 3.79 3.23 4.61
C THR A 52 4.01 1.72 4.65
N THR A 53 5.10 1.26 5.26
CA THR A 53 5.47 -0.17 5.36
C THR A 53 5.25 -0.75 6.74
N GLU A 54 4.75 0.04 7.69
CA GLU A 54 4.62 -0.34 9.12
C GLU A 54 3.23 -0.89 9.48
N LEU A 55 2.50 -1.45 8.50
CA LEU A 55 1.19 -2.07 8.76
C LEU A 55 1.22 -3.15 9.87
N PRO A 56 2.23 -4.05 9.95
CA PRO A 56 2.30 -5.03 11.04
C PRO A 56 2.39 -4.37 12.43
N GLN A 57 3.15 -3.29 12.55
CA GLN A 57 3.30 -2.54 13.79
C GLN A 57 1.99 -1.83 14.18
N LEU A 58 1.30 -1.23 13.20
CA LEU A 58 -0.02 -0.64 13.41
C LEU A 58 -1.03 -1.67 13.91
N LEU A 59 -1.11 -2.83 13.26
CA LEU A 59 -2.03 -3.91 13.68
C LEU A 59 -1.71 -4.41 15.09
N LYS A 60 -0.44 -4.56 15.43
CA LYS A 60 -0.02 -4.89 16.79
C LYS A 60 -0.43 -3.83 17.81
N ALA A 61 -0.31 -2.54 17.49
CA ALA A 61 -0.75 -1.44 18.34
C ALA A 61 -2.28 -1.43 18.54
N LEU A 62 -3.04 -1.93 17.56
CA LEU A 62 -4.49 -2.13 17.63
C LEU A 62 -4.89 -3.44 18.34
N GLY A 63 -3.93 -4.25 18.79
CA GLY A 63 -4.19 -5.56 19.39
C GLY A 63 -4.67 -6.63 18.39
N ALA A 64 -4.42 -6.42 17.10
CA ALA A 64 -4.76 -7.37 16.05
C ALA A 64 -3.53 -8.19 15.64
N ASP A 65 -3.74 -9.48 15.35
CA ASP A 65 -2.70 -10.34 14.80
C ASP A 65 -2.51 -10.09 13.30
N TYR A 66 -1.28 -9.80 12.91
CA TYR A 66 -0.92 -9.73 11.50
C TYR A 66 -0.70 -11.16 10.96
N LYS A 67 -1.69 -11.69 10.25
CA LYS A 67 -1.57 -12.98 9.56
C LYS A 67 -1.03 -12.76 8.16
N HIS A 68 0.27 -12.97 8.00
CA HIS A 68 0.95 -12.87 6.70
C HIS A 68 0.34 -13.83 5.64
N GLU A 69 -0.25 -14.92 6.10
CA GLU A 69 -0.90 -15.95 5.26
C GLU A 69 -2.16 -15.45 4.55
N LEU A 70 -2.79 -14.39 5.09
CA LEU A 70 -3.97 -13.75 4.48
C LEU A 70 -3.60 -12.68 3.43
N LEU A 71 -2.32 -12.48 3.14
CA LEU A 71 -1.89 -11.63 2.04
C LEU A 71 -2.33 -12.28 0.72
N GLY A 72 -3.29 -11.65 0.06
CA GLY A 72 -3.95 -12.15 -1.15
C GLY A 72 -5.45 -12.42 -0.95
N GLU A 73 -5.92 -12.65 0.27
CA GLU A 73 -7.34 -12.70 0.62
C GLU A 73 -7.79 -11.32 1.11
N ARG A 74 -8.05 -10.42 0.19
CA ARG A 74 -8.51 -9.07 0.52
C ARG A 74 -9.99 -8.89 0.21
N LEU A 75 -10.69 -8.16 1.07
CA LEU A 75 -12.01 -7.63 0.74
C LEU A 75 -11.83 -6.52 -0.31
N THR A 76 -12.34 -6.75 -1.52
CA THR A 76 -12.32 -5.75 -2.57
C THR A 76 -13.42 -4.72 -2.34
N THR A 77 -13.06 -3.44 -2.40
CA THR A 77 -14.02 -2.32 -2.35
C THR A 77 -14.41 -1.82 -3.75
N THR A 78 -13.80 -2.40 -4.79
CA THR A 78 -14.15 -2.17 -6.19
C THR A 78 -15.43 -2.92 -6.57
N PRO A 79 -16.15 -2.50 -7.63
CA PRO A 79 -17.16 -3.34 -8.26
C PRO A 79 -16.63 -4.73 -8.59
N LYS A 80 -17.50 -5.75 -8.57
CA LYS A 80 -17.10 -7.17 -8.72
C LYS A 80 -16.43 -7.51 -10.06
N ASN A 81 -16.61 -6.68 -11.09
CA ASN A 81 -16.13 -6.94 -12.44
C ASN A 81 -14.64 -6.62 -12.66
N TYR A 82 -14.01 -5.77 -11.82
CA TYR A 82 -12.59 -5.49 -11.93
C TYR A 82 -11.90 -5.39 -10.58
N ALA A 83 -10.58 -5.58 -10.58
CA ALA A 83 -9.74 -5.39 -9.39
C ALA A 83 -8.36 -4.85 -9.76
N TYR A 84 -7.74 -4.15 -8.83
CA TYR A 84 -6.34 -3.73 -8.96
C TYR A 84 -5.42 -4.84 -8.46
N LEU A 85 -4.43 -5.21 -9.26
CA LEU A 85 -3.35 -6.13 -8.88
C LEU A 85 -2.06 -5.33 -8.71
N LYS A 86 -1.60 -5.20 -7.47
CA LYS A 86 -0.39 -4.45 -7.15
C LYS A 86 0.84 -5.33 -7.35
N ILE A 87 1.59 -5.10 -8.43
CA ILE A 87 2.72 -5.94 -8.82
C ILE A 87 4.05 -5.53 -8.18
N ALA A 88 4.17 -4.28 -7.73
CA ALA A 88 5.36 -3.78 -7.04
C ALA A 88 5.02 -2.60 -6.13
N GLU A 89 5.90 -2.31 -5.17
CA GLU A 89 5.88 -1.15 -4.29
C GLU A 89 7.19 -0.39 -4.39
N GLY A 90 7.15 0.94 -4.21
CA GLY A 90 8.34 1.78 -4.24
C GLY A 90 8.83 2.10 -5.67
N CYS A 91 9.86 2.92 -5.76
CA CYS A 91 10.42 3.34 -7.05
C CYS A 91 11.86 3.81 -6.91
N ASP A 92 12.74 3.31 -7.78
CA ASP A 92 14.17 3.68 -7.82
C ASP A 92 14.48 4.78 -8.85
N ARG A 93 13.46 5.33 -9.55
CA ARG A 93 13.68 6.40 -10.53
C ARG A 93 14.05 7.72 -9.85
N PRO A 94 15.16 8.37 -10.24
CA PRO A 94 15.60 9.63 -9.66
C PRO A 94 14.93 10.85 -10.30
N CYS A 95 13.59 10.84 -10.42
CA CYS A 95 12.86 11.96 -10.99
C CYS A 95 12.90 13.17 -10.05
N SER A 96 13.38 14.34 -10.55
CA SER A 96 13.64 15.54 -9.75
C SER A 96 12.41 16.11 -9.04
N PHE A 97 11.21 15.85 -9.54
CA PHE A 97 9.93 16.36 -9.01
C PHE A 97 9.16 15.34 -8.18
N CYS A 98 9.62 14.07 -8.11
CA CYS A 98 8.85 12.97 -7.53
C CYS A 98 9.32 12.61 -6.12
N ALA A 99 8.39 12.56 -5.18
CA ALA A 99 8.66 12.19 -3.80
C ALA A 99 8.41 10.69 -3.50
N ASN A 100 8.03 9.88 -4.49
CA ASN A 100 7.72 8.45 -4.27
C ASN A 100 8.87 7.67 -3.61
N PRO A 101 10.15 7.83 -4.00
CA PRO A 101 11.24 7.14 -3.32
C PRO A 101 11.36 7.47 -1.83
N LEU A 102 11.02 8.71 -1.44
CA LEU A 102 11.05 9.17 -0.05
C LEU A 102 9.86 8.68 0.78
N MET A 103 8.75 8.30 0.12
CA MET A 103 7.50 7.90 0.79
C MET A 103 7.22 6.41 0.70
N ARG A 104 7.68 5.75 -0.37
CA ARG A 104 7.40 4.35 -0.67
C ARG A 104 8.65 3.48 -0.68
N GLY A 105 9.83 4.10 -0.49
CA GLY A 105 11.10 3.40 -0.50
C GLY A 105 11.53 2.90 -1.88
N LYS A 106 12.49 1.97 -1.86
CA LYS A 106 13.01 1.31 -3.05
C LYS A 106 11.97 0.45 -3.73
N HIS A 107 12.16 0.22 -5.03
CA HIS A 107 11.32 -0.69 -5.80
C HIS A 107 11.43 -2.13 -5.29
N VAL A 108 10.28 -2.73 -4.98
CA VAL A 108 10.17 -4.13 -4.52
C VAL A 108 9.06 -4.81 -5.31
N SER A 109 9.45 -5.70 -6.23
CA SER A 109 8.52 -6.49 -7.04
C SER A 109 7.92 -7.64 -6.24
N GLN A 110 6.67 -8.00 -6.53
CA GLN A 110 6.07 -9.25 -6.05
C GLN A 110 6.44 -10.39 -7.01
N PRO A 111 6.75 -11.60 -6.51
CA PRO A 111 7.00 -12.77 -7.34
C PRO A 111 5.80 -13.12 -8.24
N ILE A 112 6.09 -13.60 -9.47
CA ILE A 112 5.04 -13.96 -10.46
C ILE A 112 4.08 -14.98 -9.88
N GLU A 113 4.57 -16.01 -9.19
CA GLU A 113 3.76 -17.08 -8.62
C GLU A 113 2.75 -16.55 -7.60
N LYS A 114 3.15 -15.56 -6.80
CA LYS A 114 2.27 -14.92 -5.81
C LYS A 114 1.19 -14.10 -6.50
N LEU A 115 1.55 -13.34 -7.55
CA LEU A 115 0.62 -12.53 -8.32
C LEU A 115 -0.39 -13.38 -9.09
N VAL A 116 0.04 -14.49 -9.68
CA VAL A 116 -0.83 -15.47 -10.34
C VAL A 116 -1.83 -16.05 -9.36
N LYS A 117 -1.38 -16.48 -8.17
CA LYS A 117 -2.26 -17.01 -7.12
C LYS A 117 -3.29 -15.97 -6.65
N GLU A 118 -2.88 -14.70 -6.50
CA GLU A 118 -3.81 -13.60 -6.15
C GLU A 118 -4.83 -13.37 -7.27
N ALA A 119 -4.37 -13.34 -8.53
CA ALA A 119 -5.22 -13.20 -9.70
C ALA A 119 -6.26 -14.33 -9.82
N GLU A 120 -5.86 -15.57 -9.59
CA GLU A 120 -6.78 -16.73 -9.54
C GLU A 120 -7.86 -16.57 -8.47
N GLY A 121 -7.47 -16.09 -7.27
CA GLY A 121 -8.42 -15.81 -6.19
C GLY A 121 -9.43 -14.73 -6.57
N LEU A 122 -8.96 -13.65 -7.20
CA LEU A 122 -9.81 -12.57 -7.68
C LEU A 122 -10.78 -13.06 -8.79
N ALA A 123 -10.27 -13.85 -9.73
CA ALA A 123 -11.07 -14.42 -10.81
C ALA A 123 -12.18 -15.37 -10.29
N LYS A 124 -11.86 -16.24 -9.31
CA LYS A 124 -12.84 -17.10 -8.62
C LYS A 124 -13.95 -16.30 -7.93
N ASN A 125 -13.63 -15.08 -7.46
CA ASN A 125 -14.59 -14.13 -6.86
C ASN A 125 -15.38 -13.32 -7.89
N GLY A 126 -15.21 -13.59 -9.19
CA GLY A 126 -16.01 -12.99 -10.28
C GLY A 126 -15.37 -11.78 -10.94
N VAL A 127 -14.12 -11.47 -10.64
CA VAL A 127 -13.36 -10.41 -11.34
C VAL A 127 -13.10 -10.83 -12.77
N LYS A 128 -13.37 -9.93 -13.72
CA LYS A 128 -13.21 -10.12 -15.18
C LYS A 128 -12.06 -9.30 -15.76
N GLU A 129 -11.63 -8.27 -15.06
CA GLU A 129 -10.58 -7.36 -15.49
C GLU A 129 -9.59 -7.12 -14.35
N LEU A 130 -8.29 -7.29 -14.63
CA LEU A 130 -7.21 -6.95 -13.71
C LEU A 130 -6.48 -5.70 -14.19
N ILE A 131 -6.42 -4.70 -13.33
CA ILE A 131 -5.67 -3.48 -13.56
C ILE A 131 -4.35 -3.59 -12.79
N LEU A 132 -3.24 -3.78 -13.50
CA LEU A 132 -1.92 -3.85 -12.90
C LEU A 132 -1.48 -2.47 -12.42
N ILE A 133 -1.02 -2.37 -11.17
CA ILE A 133 -0.55 -1.12 -10.58
C ILE A 133 0.81 -1.25 -9.92
N ALA A 134 1.63 -0.23 -10.10
CA ALA A 134 2.89 0.04 -9.39
C ALA A 134 3.25 1.52 -9.54
N GLN A 135 4.24 1.99 -8.83
CA GLN A 135 4.82 3.32 -9.06
C GLN A 135 5.58 3.40 -10.39
N ASP A 136 6.17 2.27 -10.83
CA ASP A 136 6.76 2.09 -12.16
C ASP A 136 6.59 0.64 -12.61
N LEU A 137 5.66 0.39 -13.53
CA LEU A 137 5.38 -0.95 -14.07
C LEU A 137 6.56 -1.46 -14.93
N THR A 138 7.25 -0.55 -15.61
CA THR A 138 8.33 -0.93 -16.54
C THR A 138 9.58 -1.44 -15.83
N TYR A 139 9.67 -1.25 -14.52
CA TYR A 139 10.79 -1.71 -13.68
C TYR A 139 10.55 -3.08 -13.06
N TYR A 140 9.36 -3.65 -13.26
CA TYR A 140 8.97 -4.92 -12.65
C TYR A 140 9.95 -6.05 -12.93
N GLY A 141 10.34 -6.76 -11.89
CA GLY A 141 11.19 -7.95 -11.93
C GLY A 141 12.69 -7.67 -11.88
N LEU A 142 13.12 -6.42 -12.12
CA LEU A 142 14.55 -6.09 -12.19
C LEU A 142 15.28 -6.36 -10.85
N ASP A 143 14.61 -6.14 -9.74
CA ASP A 143 15.14 -6.37 -8.39
C ASP A 143 15.27 -7.86 -8.04
N ILE A 144 14.26 -8.68 -8.36
CA ILE A 144 14.19 -10.09 -7.97
C ILE A 144 14.73 -11.05 -9.04
N TYR A 145 14.51 -10.76 -10.34
CA TYR A 145 14.92 -11.65 -11.46
C TYR A 145 16.14 -11.15 -12.22
N LYS A 146 16.65 -9.94 -11.89
CA LYS A 146 17.76 -9.25 -12.60
C LYS A 146 17.44 -8.85 -14.04
N ASN A 147 16.21 -9.04 -14.48
CA ASN A 147 15.69 -8.66 -15.79
C ASN A 147 14.33 -7.99 -15.64
N ILE A 148 13.92 -7.24 -16.66
CA ILE A 148 12.54 -6.70 -16.74
C ILE A 148 11.63 -7.84 -17.18
N ASN A 149 10.71 -8.24 -16.28
CA ASN A 149 9.88 -9.43 -16.45
C ASN A 149 8.38 -9.13 -16.55
N LEU A 150 7.99 -7.91 -16.92
CA LEU A 150 6.57 -7.56 -17.08
C LEU A 150 5.89 -8.42 -18.15
N GLY A 151 6.61 -8.73 -19.26
CA GLY A 151 6.12 -9.63 -20.31
C GLY A 151 5.79 -11.02 -19.77
N ASP A 152 6.71 -11.64 -19.04
CA ASP A 152 6.55 -12.98 -18.47
C ASP A 152 5.38 -13.03 -17.46
N LEU A 153 5.20 -11.95 -16.68
CA LEU A 153 4.05 -11.81 -15.80
C LEU A 153 2.75 -11.77 -16.60
N LEU A 154 2.68 -10.94 -17.64
CA LEU A 154 1.49 -10.82 -18.49
C LEU A 154 1.15 -12.16 -19.16
N GLU A 155 2.15 -12.86 -19.73
CA GLU A 155 1.97 -14.19 -20.31
C GLU A 155 1.42 -15.20 -19.29
N SER A 156 1.87 -15.11 -18.04
CA SER A 156 1.39 -15.98 -16.97
C SER A 156 -0.05 -15.67 -16.56
N LEU A 157 -0.42 -14.38 -16.52
CA LEU A 157 -1.76 -13.94 -16.19
C LEU A 157 -2.78 -14.26 -17.29
N VAL A 158 -2.41 -14.12 -18.58
CA VAL A 158 -3.30 -14.42 -19.71
C VAL A 158 -3.63 -15.92 -19.83
N LYS A 159 -2.79 -16.80 -19.28
CA LYS A 159 -3.06 -18.26 -19.23
C LYS A 159 -4.15 -18.64 -18.22
N LEU A 160 -4.58 -17.72 -17.38
CA LEU A 160 -5.70 -17.95 -16.46
C LEU A 160 -7.01 -17.97 -17.25
N GLU A 161 -7.63 -19.14 -17.41
CA GLU A 161 -8.86 -19.36 -18.21
C GLU A 161 -10.09 -18.55 -17.75
N VAL A 162 -9.99 -17.82 -16.65
CA VAL A 162 -11.10 -17.15 -15.96
C VAL A 162 -11.12 -15.63 -16.14
N ILE A 163 -10.07 -15.08 -16.73
CA ILE A 163 -9.90 -13.63 -16.93
C ILE A 163 -9.91 -13.28 -18.41
#